data_a76aa973712a1f0af5657fbdda7f81b7
#
_entry.id   a76aa973712a1f0af5657fbdda7f81b7
#
_cell.length_a   1.000
_cell.length_b   1.000
_cell.length_c   1.000
_cell.angle_alpha   90.00
_cell.angle_beta   90.00
_cell.angle_gamma   90.00
#
_symmetry.space_group_name_H-M   'P 1'
#
loop_
_entity.id
_entity.type
_entity.pdbx_description
1 polymer ?
#
loop_
_entity_poly.entity_id
_entity_poly.type
_entity_poly.pdbx_seq_one_letter_code
_entity_poly.pdbx_strand_id
1 'polypeptide(L)'
;MTRWPNAVASVLALTFVACAVYEKKQPVAGDKAVVDAYVRAWNQHDTVALDTLLAADGVHEDAAQNFRGVGPKAVIAFMRRVMSAEPDYEWTVTNEVEDGNIVALEWNWHGTYTGPDPTGKQVTKKRISGRGTSFAEVDNGKIRRFSDYYDLASVFR
;
A
#
# COMPACT_ATOMS: atom_id res chain seq x y z
N MET A 1 50.10 30.62 60.47
CA MET A 1 48.77 29.92 60.41
C MET A 1 48.05 30.40 59.15
N THR A 2 48.21 29.71 58.03
CA THR A 2 47.73 30.12 56.72
C THR A 2 46.56 29.16 56.33
N ARG A 3 45.36 29.71 56.24
CA ARG A 3 44.17 28.96 55.83
C ARG A 3 44.09 28.94 54.30
N TRP A 4 43.92 27.75 53.74
CA TRP A 4 43.68 27.54 52.33
C TRP A 4 42.15 27.62 52.07
N PRO A 5 41.69 28.24 50.98
CA PRO A 5 40.28 28.22 50.64
C PRO A 5 39.92 26.95 49.88
N ASN A 6 38.79 26.37 50.27
CA ASN A 6 38.19 25.21 49.61
C ASN A 6 37.67 25.61 48.21
N ALA A 7 38.24 25.01 47.18
CA ALA A 7 37.70 25.10 45.81
C ALA A 7 36.54 24.10 45.67
N VAL A 8 35.34 24.63 45.50
CA VAL A 8 34.18 23.84 45.13
C VAL A 8 34.21 23.62 43.63
N ALA A 9 34.50 22.40 43.22
CA ALA A 9 34.44 22.01 41.81
C ALA A 9 32.98 21.73 41.44
N SER A 10 32.35 22.65 40.72
CA SER A 10 31.03 22.42 40.13
C SER A 10 31.16 21.52 38.90
N VAL A 11 30.71 20.28 39.04
CA VAL A 11 30.58 19.34 37.91
C VAL A 11 29.31 19.70 37.12
N LEU A 12 29.50 20.32 35.95
CA LEU A 12 28.42 20.54 34.98
C LEU A 12 28.14 19.23 34.27
N ALA A 13 27.06 18.54 34.62
CA ALA A 13 26.59 17.40 33.90
C ALA A 13 25.90 17.85 32.58
N LEU A 14 26.59 17.71 31.46
CA LEU A 14 26.01 17.87 30.14
C LEU A 14 25.17 16.63 29.85
N THR A 15 23.84 16.76 29.96
CA THR A 15 22.90 15.77 29.44
C THR A 15 22.81 15.90 27.93
N PHE A 16 23.46 14.99 27.20
CA PHE A 16 23.23 14.83 25.76
C PHE A 16 21.86 14.22 25.57
N VAL A 17 20.88 15.04 25.14
CA VAL A 17 19.64 14.54 24.57
C VAL A 17 20.00 14.00 23.20
N ALA A 18 20.14 12.68 23.08
CA ALA A 18 20.24 12.01 21.79
C ALA A 18 18.88 12.14 21.09
N CYS A 19 18.71 13.17 20.25
CA CYS A 19 17.67 13.12 19.23
C CYS A 19 17.95 11.91 18.37
N ALA A 20 17.11 10.88 18.47
CA ALA A 20 17.09 9.81 17.48
C ALA A 20 16.75 10.45 16.15
N VAL A 21 17.77 10.67 15.31
CA VAL A 21 17.57 11.09 13.93
C VAL A 21 16.89 9.90 13.26
N TYR A 22 15.60 10.06 12.94
CA TYR A 22 14.90 9.10 12.08
C TYR A 22 15.61 9.16 10.73
N GLU A 23 16.44 8.16 10.48
CA GLU A 23 17.15 8.03 9.21
C GLU A 23 16.14 7.65 8.15
N LYS A 24 15.69 8.64 7.37
CA LYS A 24 14.77 8.43 6.25
C LYS A 24 15.49 7.53 5.23
N LYS A 25 15.00 6.29 5.05
CA LYS A 25 15.53 5.39 4.02
C LYS A 25 15.49 6.12 2.68
N GLN A 26 16.64 6.30 2.04
CA GLN A 26 16.70 6.92 0.71
C GLN A 26 15.88 6.07 -0.25
N PRO A 27 15.09 6.69 -1.16
CA PRO A 27 14.36 5.95 -2.17
C PRO A 27 15.33 5.06 -2.95
N VAL A 28 15.07 3.76 -2.99
CA VAL A 28 15.76 2.90 -3.94
C VAL A 28 15.17 3.23 -5.29
N ALA A 29 16.00 3.68 -6.24
CA ALA A 29 15.54 4.01 -7.58
C ALA A 29 14.77 2.80 -8.13
N GLY A 30 13.43 2.92 -8.22
CA GLY A 30 12.58 1.87 -8.72
C GLY A 30 11.40 1.43 -7.83
N ASP A 31 11.24 1.91 -6.60
CA ASP A 31 10.09 1.51 -5.76
C ASP A 31 8.75 1.89 -6.42
N LYS A 32 8.65 3.10 -6.98
CA LYS A 32 7.56 3.51 -7.85
C LYS A 32 7.38 2.55 -9.05
N ALA A 33 8.46 2.15 -9.72
CA ALA A 33 8.38 1.26 -10.87
C ALA A 33 7.85 -0.14 -10.50
N VAL A 34 8.10 -0.62 -9.29
CA VAL A 34 7.53 -1.86 -8.75
C VAL A 34 6.01 -1.71 -8.59
N VAL A 35 5.55 -0.57 -8.06
CA VAL A 35 4.13 -0.28 -7.88
C VAL A 35 3.43 -0.11 -9.24
N ASP A 36 4.04 0.60 -10.19
CA ASP A 36 3.54 0.71 -11.57
C ASP A 36 3.41 -0.67 -12.23
N ALA A 37 4.38 -1.56 -12.01
CA ALA A 37 4.33 -2.93 -12.51
C ALA A 37 3.21 -3.74 -11.86
N TYR A 38 2.93 -3.52 -10.58
CA TYR A 38 1.83 -4.15 -9.85
C TYR A 38 0.47 -3.73 -10.42
N VAL A 39 0.25 -2.42 -10.64
CA VAL A 39 -0.97 -1.90 -11.28
C VAL A 39 -1.15 -2.48 -12.68
N ARG A 40 -0.06 -2.53 -13.47
CA ARG A 40 -0.10 -3.15 -14.82
C ARG A 40 -0.47 -4.64 -14.76
N ALA A 41 0.08 -5.39 -13.79
CA ALA A 41 -0.24 -6.81 -13.62
C ALA A 41 -1.73 -7.03 -13.33
N TRP A 42 -2.35 -6.16 -12.53
CA TRP A 42 -3.78 -6.18 -12.29
C TRP A 42 -4.58 -5.93 -13.58
N ASN A 43 -4.26 -4.87 -14.33
CA ASN A 43 -4.95 -4.54 -15.58
C ASN A 43 -4.78 -5.60 -16.68
N GLN A 44 -3.66 -6.32 -16.67
CA GLN A 44 -3.36 -7.38 -17.63
C GLN A 44 -3.80 -8.77 -17.17
N HIS A 45 -4.33 -8.89 -15.95
CA HIS A 45 -4.67 -10.17 -15.30
C HIS A 45 -3.44 -11.11 -15.21
N ASP A 46 -2.23 -10.51 -15.08
CA ASP A 46 -0.97 -11.24 -15.09
C ASP A 46 -0.62 -11.77 -13.69
N THR A 47 -1.07 -13.00 -13.44
CA THR A 47 -0.81 -13.68 -12.16
C THR A 47 0.66 -14.08 -11.99
N VAL A 48 1.43 -14.20 -13.08
CA VAL A 48 2.87 -14.53 -13.02
C VAL A 48 3.65 -13.30 -12.57
N ALA A 49 3.34 -12.12 -13.13
CA ALA A 49 3.91 -10.87 -12.68
C ALA A 49 3.59 -10.61 -11.20
N LEU A 50 2.35 -10.82 -10.75
CA LEU A 50 1.99 -10.67 -9.32
C LEU A 50 2.80 -11.57 -8.41
N ASP A 51 3.02 -12.82 -8.79
CA ASP A 51 3.84 -13.78 -8.01
C ASP A 51 5.27 -13.27 -7.83
N THR A 52 5.81 -12.62 -8.86
CA THR A 52 7.17 -12.07 -8.82
C THR A 52 7.29 -10.72 -8.12
N LEU A 53 6.24 -9.90 -8.12
CA LEU A 53 6.26 -8.55 -7.54
C LEU A 53 6.01 -8.53 -6.03
N LEU A 54 5.30 -9.53 -5.50
CA LEU A 54 5.00 -9.62 -4.07
C LEU A 54 6.14 -10.27 -3.29
N ALA A 55 6.37 -9.79 -2.07
CA ALA A 55 7.17 -10.52 -1.10
C ALA A 55 6.46 -11.82 -0.68
N ALA A 56 7.22 -12.85 -0.26
CA ALA A 56 6.64 -14.13 0.13
C ALA A 56 5.60 -14.02 1.26
N ASP A 57 5.79 -13.06 2.15
CA ASP A 57 4.89 -12.68 3.25
C ASP A 57 4.20 -11.33 3.00
N GLY A 58 4.26 -10.83 1.76
CA GLY A 58 3.64 -9.58 1.36
C GLY A 58 2.13 -9.61 1.57
N VAL A 59 1.56 -8.46 1.95
CA VAL A 59 0.14 -8.33 2.30
C VAL A 59 -0.57 -7.45 1.28
N HIS A 60 -1.71 -7.92 0.78
CA HIS A 60 -2.66 -7.05 0.10
C HIS A 60 -3.93 -6.94 0.95
N GLU A 61 -4.35 -5.72 1.21
CA GLU A 61 -5.56 -5.38 1.95
C GLU A 61 -6.49 -4.57 1.07
N ASP A 62 -7.75 -4.97 0.99
CA ASP A 62 -8.83 -4.15 0.46
C ASP A 62 -9.80 -3.86 1.61
N ALA A 63 -9.68 -2.67 2.18
CA ALA A 63 -10.45 -2.28 3.36
C ALA A 63 -11.95 -2.21 3.08
N ALA A 64 -12.33 -1.83 1.86
CA ALA A 64 -13.73 -1.70 1.45
C ALA A 64 -14.41 -3.07 1.31
N GLN A 65 -13.67 -4.10 0.88
CA GLN A 65 -14.17 -5.47 0.76
C GLN A 65 -13.88 -6.34 2.00
N ASN A 66 -13.27 -5.76 3.04
CA ASN A 66 -12.82 -6.51 4.23
C ASN A 66 -11.93 -7.71 3.85
N PHE A 67 -11.06 -7.52 2.87
CA PHE A 67 -10.12 -8.55 2.42
C PHE A 67 -8.72 -8.27 2.95
N ARG A 68 -8.05 -9.34 3.35
CA ARG A 68 -6.62 -9.34 3.67
C ARG A 68 -5.99 -10.65 3.22
N GLY A 69 -5.15 -10.57 2.20
CA GLY A 69 -4.38 -11.71 1.68
C GLY A 69 -2.91 -11.62 2.07
N VAL A 70 -2.33 -12.74 2.49
CA VAL A 70 -0.90 -12.85 2.82
C VAL A 70 -0.22 -13.78 1.83
N GLY A 71 0.83 -13.28 1.22
CA GLY A 71 1.61 -13.97 0.20
C GLY A 71 0.95 -14.01 -1.19
N PRO A 72 1.76 -14.26 -2.23
CA PRO A 72 1.32 -14.19 -3.62
C PRO A 72 0.09 -15.05 -3.93
N LYS A 73 0.01 -16.28 -3.37
CA LYS A 73 -1.11 -17.19 -3.64
C LYS A 73 -2.47 -16.61 -3.23
N ALA A 74 -2.53 -15.95 -2.06
CA ALA A 74 -3.77 -15.36 -1.57
C ALA A 74 -4.18 -14.15 -2.43
N VAL A 75 -3.21 -13.30 -2.81
CA VAL A 75 -3.45 -12.12 -3.66
C VAL A 75 -3.89 -12.53 -5.07
N ILE A 76 -3.26 -13.56 -5.66
CA ILE A 76 -3.64 -14.10 -6.97
C ILE A 76 -5.06 -14.70 -6.93
N ALA A 77 -5.42 -15.40 -5.85
CA ALA A 77 -6.78 -15.92 -5.68
C ALA A 77 -7.82 -14.78 -5.60
N PHE A 78 -7.47 -13.68 -4.92
CA PHE A 78 -8.30 -12.48 -4.85
C PHE A 78 -8.44 -11.82 -6.22
N MET A 79 -7.34 -11.59 -6.96
CA MET A 79 -7.38 -11.08 -8.32
C MET A 79 -8.33 -11.92 -9.21
N ARG A 80 -8.18 -13.25 -9.22
CA ARG A 80 -9.03 -14.13 -10.02
C ARG A 80 -10.50 -13.99 -9.68
N ARG A 81 -10.84 -13.81 -8.40
CA ARG A 81 -12.23 -13.57 -7.96
C ARG A 81 -12.75 -12.24 -8.51
N VAL A 82 -11.96 -11.15 -8.41
CA VAL A 82 -12.34 -9.84 -8.95
C VAL A 82 -12.54 -9.93 -10.46
N MET A 83 -11.58 -10.48 -11.20
CA MET A 83 -11.64 -10.60 -12.65
C MET A 83 -12.77 -11.53 -13.15
N SER A 84 -13.18 -12.49 -12.34
CA SER A 84 -14.37 -13.32 -12.65
C SER A 84 -15.67 -12.52 -12.56
N ALA A 85 -15.74 -11.56 -11.63
CA ALA A 85 -16.90 -10.68 -11.46
C ALA A 85 -16.88 -9.48 -12.40
N GLU A 86 -15.69 -9.00 -12.76
CA GLU A 86 -15.41 -7.80 -13.57
C GLU A 86 -14.35 -8.13 -14.64
N PRO A 87 -14.72 -8.83 -15.74
CA PRO A 87 -13.73 -9.26 -16.75
C PRO A 87 -13.06 -8.11 -17.52
N ASP A 88 -13.71 -6.95 -17.57
CA ASP A 88 -13.24 -5.71 -18.19
C ASP A 88 -12.78 -4.67 -17.16
N TYR A 89 -12.30 -5.13 -15.99
CA TYR A 89 -11.70 -4.28 -14.95
C TYR A 89 -10.54 -3.46 -15.52
N GLU A 90 -10.59 -2.15 -15.29
CA GLU A 90 -9.51 -1.24 -15.68
C GLU A 90 -9.24 -0.25 -14.54
N TRP A 91 -7.99 -0.20 -14.14
CA TRP A 91 -7.48 0.60 -13.03
C TRP A 91 -6.49 1.66 -13.54
N THR A 92 -6.83 2.93 -13.39
CA THR A 92 -6.05 4.07 -13.87
C THR A 92 -5.53 4.89 -12.70
N VAL A 93 -4.21 4.97 -12.52
CA VAL A 93 -3.57 5.88 -11.56
C VAL A 93 -3.67 7.30 -12.09
N THR A 94 -4.20 8.21 -11.26
CA THR A 94 -4.38 9.62 -11.59
C THR A 94 -3.37 10.54 -10.93
N ASN A 95 -2.82 10.11 -9.79
CA ASN A 95 -1.77 10.82 -9.07
C ASN A 95 -0.95 9.84 -8.25
N GLU A 96 0.32 10.16 -8.01
CA GLU A 96 1.24 9.29 -7.29
C GLU A 96 2.31 10.11 -6.54
N VAL A 97 2.59 9.71 -5.32
CA VAL A 97 3.62 10.31 -4.47
C VAL A 97 4.49 9.22 -3.87
N GLU A 98 5.80 9.40 -3.94
CA GLU A 98 6.79 8.50 -3.33
C GLU A 98 7.48 9.21 -2.17
N ASP A 99 7.57 8.55 -1.02
CA ASP A 99 8.34 8.99 0.13
C ASP A 99 9.06 7.81 0.80
N GLY A 100 10.36 7.73 0.62
CA GLY A 100 11.17 6.59 1.06
C GLY A 100 10.75 5.33 0.31
N ASN A 101 10.31 4.33 1.05
CA ASN A 101 9.81 3.06 0.51
C ASN A 101 8.28 2.99 0.47
N ILE A 102 7.61 4.13 0.63
CA ILE A 102 6.16 4.24 0.55
C ILE A 102 5.78 4.92 -0.76
N VAL A 103 4.84 4.34 -1.48
CA VAL A 103 4.21 4.93 -2.66
C VAL A 103 2.72 5.06 -2.39
N ALA A 104 2.20 6.27 -2.44
CA ALA A 104 0.77 6.56 -2.33
C ALA A 104 0.19 6.85 -3.70
N LEU A 105 -0.98 6.29 -3.99
CA LEU A 105 -1.69 6.42 -5.27
C LEU A 105 -3.06 7.04 -5.06
N GLU A 106 -3.47 7.91 -5.99
CA GLU A 106 -4.87 8.17 -6.28
C GLU A 106 -5.23 7.50 -7.61
N TRP A 107 -6.43 6.94 -7.68
CA TRP A 107 -6.84 6.19 -8.86
C TRP A 107 -8.36 6.21 -9.08
N ASN A 108 -8.70 5.96 -10.34
CA ASN A 108 -10.05 5.57 -10.76
C ASN A 108 -10.02 4.13 -11.26
N TRP A 109 -11.14 3.43 -11.09
CA TRP A 109 -11.36 2.14 -11.74
C TRP A 109 -12.77 2.08 -12.32
N HIS A 110 -12.96 1.22 -13.32
CA HIS A 110 -14.26 0.89 -13.86
C HIS A 110 -14.28 -0.55 -14.38
N GLY A 111 -15.48 -1.08 -14.50
CA GLY A 111 -15.71 -2.42 -15.03
C GLY A 111 -17.19 -2.74 -15.19
N THR A 112 -17.49 -3.94 -15.67
CA THR A 112 -18.84 -4.49 -15.81
C THR A 112 -19.00 -5.64 -14.84
N TYR A 113 -19.66 -5.36 -13.72
CA TYR A 113 -19.80 -6.27 -12.59
C TYR A 113 -20.98 -7.24 -12.75
N THR A 114 -20.74 -8.48 -12.37
CA THR A 114 -21.78 -9.51 -12.18
C THR A 114 -21.55 -10.23 -10.86
N GLY A 115 -22.51 -10.13 -9.94
CA GLY A 115 -22.41 -10.70 -8.61
C GLY A 115 -23.36 -10.04 -7.61
N PRO A 116 -23.27 -10.37 -6.32
CA PRO A 116 -24.03 -9.68 -5.28
C PRO A 116 -23.49 -8.26 -5.04
N ASP A 117 -24.36 -7.27 -4.96
CA ASP A 117 -24.01 -5.92 -4.48
C ASP A 117 -23.79 -5.92 -2.95
N PRO A 118 -23.37 -4.82 -2.33
CA PRO A 118 -23.14 -4.76 -0.88
C PRO A 118 -24.36 -5.06 -0.01
N THR A 119 -25.58 -5.02 -0.59
CA THR A 119 -26.81 -5.41 0.11
C THR A 119 -27.15 -6.89 -0.03
N GLY A 120 -26.36 -7.63 -0.81
CA GLY A 120 -26.60 -9.04 -1.16
C GLY A 120 -27.50 -9.27 -2.35
N LYS A 121 -27.99 -8.19 -3.01
CA LYS A 121 -28.81 -8.30 -4.21
C LYS A 121 -27.95 -8.65 -5.42
N GLN A 122 -28.35 -9.67 -6.17
CA GLN A 122 -27.67 -10.05 -7.42
C GLN A 122 -27.87 -8.97 -8.49
N VAL A 123 -26.76 -8.54 -9.07
CA VAL A 123 -26.73 -7.66 -10.25
C VAL A 123 -26.00 -8.37 -11.37
N THR A 124 -26.39 -8.07 -12.62
CA THR A 124 -25.81 -8.70 -13.81
C THR A 124 -25.44 -7.64 -14.81
N LYS A 125 -24.17 -7.66 -15.26
CA LYS A 125 -23.63 -6.73 -16.25
C LYS A 125 -23.86 -5.25 -15.87
N LYS A 126 -23.76 -4.93 -14.57
CA LYS A 126 -23.88 -3.55 -14.13
C LYS A 126 -22.54 -2.83 -14.37
N ARG A 127 -22.58 -1.73 -15.14
CA ARG A 127 -21.43 -0.83 -15.23
C ARG A 127 -21.20 -0.21 -13.87
N ILE A 128 -19.99 -0.34 -13.35
CA ILE A 128 -19.56 0.24 -12.09
C ILE A 128 -18.29 1.05 -12.30
N SER A 129 -18.08 2.00 -11.44
CA SER A 129 -16.83 2.77 -11.38
C SER A 129 -16.61 3.27 -9.96
N GLY A 130 -15.37 3.51 -9.61
CA GLY A 130 -15.01 4.05 -8.33
C GLY A 130 -13.71 4.84 -8.41
N ARG A 131 -13.42 5.51 -7.31
CA ARG A 131 -12.15 6.18 -7.07
C ARG A 131 -11.67 5.85 -5.67
N GLY A 132 -10.38 5.86 -5.47
CA GLY A 132 -9.80 5.60 -4.18
C GLY A 132 -8.35 5.97 -4.10
N THR A 133 -7.75 5.53 -3.02
CA THR A 133 -6.32 5.69 -2.76
C THR A 133 -5.73 4.36 -2.33
N SER A 134 -4.46 4.17 -2.64
CA SER A 134 -3.70 3.02 -2.13
C SER A 134 -2.40 3.48 -1.50
N PHE A 135 -1.91 2.69 -0.55
CA PHE A 135 -0.58 2.81 0.01
C PHE A 135 0.18 1.51 -0.23
N ALA A 136 1.33 1.62 -0.88
CA ALA A 136 2.25 0.52 -1.09
C ALA A 136 3.52 0.71 -0.26
N GLU A 137 3.98 -0.35 0.39
CA GLU A 137 5.31 -0.44 0.99
C GLU A 137 6.15 -1.40 0.15
N VAL A 138 7.28 -0.91 -0.34
CA VAL A 138 8.22 -1.70 -1.15
C VAL A 138 9.50 -1.93 -0.35
N ASP A 139 10.01 -3.14 -0.39
CA ASP A 139 11.30 -3.48 0.20
C ASP A 139 12.04 -4.48 -0.69
N ASN A 140 13.31 -4.18 -0.99
CA ASN A 140 14.16 -4.99 -1.87
C ASN A 140 13.49 -5.31 -3.23
N GLY A 141 12.77 -4.33 -3.82
CA GLY A 141 12.09 -4.47 -5.09
C GLY A 141 10.83 -5.36 -5.06
N LYS A 142 10.25 -5.58 -3.87
CA LYS A 142 9.04 -6.37 -3.65
C LYS A 142 8.00 -5.59 -2.87
N ILE A 143 6.73 -5.76 -3.22
CA ILE A 143 5.60 -5.25 -2.45
C ILE A 143 5.53 -6.02 -1.12
N ARG A 144 5.74 -5.31 -0.02
CA ARG A 144 5.57 -5.82 1.35
C ARG A 144 4.14 -5.64 1.84
N ARG A 145 3.54 -4.51 1.49
CA ARG A 145 2.14 -4.21 1.76
C ARG A 145 1.56 -3.38 0.61
N PHE A 146 0.33 -3.68 0.27
CA PHE A 146 -0.51 -2.88 -0.61
C PHE A 146 -1.90 -2.78 0.01
N SER A 147 -2.41 -1.58 0.22
CA SER A 147 -3.69 -1.38 0.93
C SER A 147 -4.57 -0.40 0.17
N ASP A 148 -5.78 -0.83 -0.17
CA ASP A 148 -6.77 -0.07 -0.91
C ASP A 148 -7.85 0.52 0.01
N TYR A 149 -8.22 1.77 -0.26
CA TYR A 149 -9.23 2.52 0.48
C TYR A 149 -10.16 3.24 -0.48
N TYR A 150 -11.44 2.90 -0.47
CA TYR A 150 -12.48 3.52 -1.29
C TYR A 150 -13.88 3.32 -0.68
N ASP A 151 -14.88 4.07 -1.17
CA ASP A 151 -16.27 3.91 -0.75
C ASP A 151 -17.00 2.89 -1.63
N LEU A 152 -17.03 1.61 -1.20
CA LEU A 152 -17.71 0.54 -1.91
C LEU A 152 -19.20 0.83 -2.13
N ALA A 153 -19.87 1.52 -1.19
CA ALA A 153 -21.30 1.83 -1.31
C ALA A 153 -21.57 2.82 -2.46
N SER A 154 -20.64 3.72 -2.76
CA SER A 154 -20.77 4.67 -3.87
C SER A 154 -20.69 4.00 -5.24
N VAL A 155 -19.97 2.89 -5.34
CA VAL A 155 -19.75 2.13 -6.59
C VAL A 155 -21.05 1.54 -7.16
N PHE A 156 -21.99 1.20 -6.30
CA PHE A 156 -23.25 0.55 -6.67
C PHE A 156 -24.46 1.50 -6.72
N ARG A 157 -24.24 2.80 -6.55
CA ARG A 157 -25.30 3.83 -6.71
C ARG A 157 -25.75 4.04 -8.13
#